data_ce00b3b345b2e87c9fa22ef1bed29cdd
#
_entry.id   ce00b3b345b2e87c9fa22ef1bed29cdd
#
_cell.length_a   1.000
_cell.length_b   1.000
_cell.length_c   1.000
_cell.angle_alpha   90.00
_cell.angle_beta   90.00
_cell.angle_gamma   90.00
#
_symmetry.space_group_name_H-M   'P 1'
#
loop_
_entity.id
_entity.type
_entity.pdbx_description
1 polymer ?
#
loop_
_entity_poly.entity_id
_entity_poly.type
_entity_poly.pdbx_seq_one_letter_code
_entity_poly.pdbx_strand_id
1 'polypeptide(L)'
;MGRLFLTTGDYISNSNGMDAIVNAANKYMAYGSGICGAIYVAAGVELIDYCKNTYIEDMVNNEVRITPGFKLNMDIIHILAPKAFEEENPIDELMKSYKNLLDSILRKGYKKVLVCSIGTGIHGYKHEDVANPIIQLLNNFCKINDVEIYFNNLYPLYKDVYLKEYLNINFINLKDDLSKLNVDEMMNYLRDNNLIENDIKLKYKNFCKDKELEDLCLSEKLMCLQYTLENFKVTKEQIMILIESMGV
;
A
#
# COMPACT_ATOMS: atom_id res chain seq x y z
N MET A 1 -11.04 -0.26 15.58
CA MET A 1 -10.46 0.92 14.93
C MET A 1 -9.61 0.42 13.78
N GLY A 2 -9.85 0.91 12.58
CA GLY A 2 -9.15 0.44 11.39
C GLY A 2 -7.69 0.89 11.34
N ARG A 3 -6.92 0.34 10.40
CA ARG A 3 -5.48 0.59 10.26
C ARG A 3 -5.06 0.68 8.81
N LEU A 4 -4.05 1.51 8.53
CA LEU A 4 -3.36 1.57 7.24
C LEU A 4 -2.05 0.80 7.34
N PHE A 5 -1.87 -0.19 6.45
CA PHE A 5 -0.65 -0.98 6.32
C PHE A 5 0.02 -0.63 4.98
N LEU A 6 1.32 -0.39 5.00
CA LEU A 6 2.12 -0.20 3.80
C LEU A 6 2.88 -1.49 3.49
N THR A 7 2.56 -2.11 2.37
CA THR A 7 3.09 -3.43 1.98
C THR A 7 3.86 -3.37 0.67
N THR A 8 4.68 -4.37 0.39
CA THR A 8 5.43 -4.51 -0.86
C THR A 8 5.32 -5.92 -1.42
N GLY A 9 5.69 -6.07 -2.68
CA GLY A 9 5.80 -7.34 -3.36
C GLY A 9 4.59 -7.65 -4.24
N ASP A 10 4.44 -8.93 -4.58
CA ASP A 10 3.43 -9.38 -5.51
C ASP A 10 2.01 -9.09 -5.02
N TYR A 11 1.25 -8.37 -5.85
CA TYR A 11 -0.06 -7.86 -5.50
C TYR A 11 -1.09 -8.96 -5.28
N ILE A 12 -1.04 -10.03 -6.09
CA ILE A 12 -1.98 -11.14 -5.96
C ILE A 12 -1.66 -11.97 -4.71
N SER A 13 -0.38 -12.24 -4.45
CA SER A 13 0.03 -12.97 -3.24
C SER A 13 -0.37 -12.22 -1.95
N ASN A 14 -0.32 -10.88 -1.96
CA ASN A 14 -0.71 -10.05 -0.82
C ASN A 14 -2.24 -9.95 -0.64
N SER A 15 -3.03 -10.47 -1.58
CA SER A 15 -4.50 -10.37 -1.49
C SER A 15 -5.16 -11.46 -0.61
N ASN A 16 -4.40 -12.44 -0.14
CA ASN A 16 -4.94 -13.53 0.67
C ASN A 16 -5.59 -13.00 1.97
N GLY A 17 -6.84 -13.41 2.21
CA GLY A 17 -7.58 -13.00 3.41
C GLY A 17 -8.18 -11.59 3.35
N MET A 18 -8.17 -10.95 2.17
CA MET A 18 -8.87 -9.69 1.93
C MET A 18 -10.32 -9.91 1.55
N ASP A 19 -11.20 -8.96 1.86
CA ASP A 19 -12.59 -8.94 1.40
C ASP A 19 -12.66 -8.47 -0.06
N ALA A 20 -11.76 -7.56 -0.44
CA ALA A 20 -11.68 -7.02 -1.79
C ALA A 20 -10.26 -6.60 -2.18
N ILE A 21 -10.02 -6.64 -3.50
CA ILE A 21 -8.79 -6.14 -4.14
C ILE A 21 -9.14 -5.03 -5.12
N VAL A 22 -8.34 -3.94 -5.12
CA VAL A 22 -8.55 -2.80 -6.02
C VAL A 22 -7.85 -3.01 -7.34
N ASN A 23 -8.58 -2.88 -8.44
CA ASN A 23 -8.08 -2.87 -9.79
C ASN A 23 -8.03 -1.43 -10.34
N ALA A 24 -6.82 -0.94 -10.66
CA ALA A 24 -6.67 0.25 -11.48
C ALA A 24 -7.07 -0.11 -12.92
N ALA A 25 -8.35 0.06 -13.20
CA ALA A 25 -9.01 -0.42 -14.42
C ALA A 25 -8.75 0.50 -15.62
N ASN A 26 -8.97 -0.04 -16.81
CA ASN A 26 -9.16 0.76 -18.02
C ASN A 26 -10.65 1.00 -18.28
N LYS A 27 -10.97 1.97 -19.12
CA LYS A 27 -12.36 2.38 -19.37
C LYS A 27 -13.25 1.26 -19.93
N TYR A 28 -12.66 0.28 -20.59
CA TYR A 28 -13.39 -0.83 -21.20
C TYR A 28 -13.67 -1.99 -20.24
N MET A 29 -13.20 -1.91 -18.99
CA MET A 29 -13.20 -3.04 -18.04
C MET A 29 -12.65 -4.33 -18.67
N ALA A 30 -11.59 -4.19 -19.46
CA ALA A 30 -10.97 -5.28 -20.19
C ALA A 30 -9.61 -5.65 -19.61
N TYR A 31 -9.14 -6.83 -19.96
CA TYR A 31 -7.76 -7.24 -19.69
C TYR A 31 -6.77 -6.14 -20.10
N GLY A 32 -5.83 -5.82 -19.22
CA GLY A 32 -4.82 -4.77 -19.42
C GLY A 32 -3.42 -5.24 -19.01
N SER A 33 -2.51 -4.30 -18.84
CA SER A 33 -1.15 -4.54 -18.34
C SER A 33 -1.03 -4.27 -16.83
N GLY A 34 0.13 -4.58 -16.25
CA GLY A 34 0.43 -4.33 -14.84
C GLY A 34 -0.55 -5.02 -13.90
N ILE A 35 -0.99 -4.31 -12.87
CA ILE A 35 -1.92 -4.82 -11.85
C ILE A 35 -3.24 -5.29 -12.47
N CYS A 36 -3.78 -4.55 -13.44
CA CYS A 36 -4.99 -4.94 -14.14
C CYS A 36 -4.84 -6.33 -14.79
N GLY A 37 -3.75 -6.54 -15.54
CA GLY A 37 -3.47 -7.83 -16.15
C GLY A 37 -3.30 -8.95 -15.13
N ALA A 38 -2.57 -8.71 -14.04
CA ALA A 38 -2.37 -9.70 -12.97
C ALA A 38 -3.69 -10.13 -12.33
N ILE A 39 -4.59 -9.19 -12.04
CA ILE A 39 -5.92 -9.47 -11.49
C ILE A 39 -6.77 -10.31 -12.46
N TYR A 40 -6.79 -9.94 -13.74
CA TYR A 40 -7.55 -10.70 -14.75
C TYR A 40 -7.03 -12.13 -14.94
N VAL A 41 -5.69 -12.32 -14.91
CA VAL A 41 -5.09 -13.67 -14.94
C VAL A 41 -5.49 -14.47 -13.71
N ALA A 42 -5.43 -13.88 -12.53
CA ALA A 42 -5.74 -14.56 -11.27
C ALA A 42 -7.24 -14.86 -11.11
N ALA A 43 -8.11 -13.95 -11.54
CA ALA A 43 -9.57 -14.12 -11.48
C ALA A 43 -10.10 -15.14 -12.51
N GLY A 44 -9.40 -15.28 -13.66
CA GLY A 44 -9.79 -16.21 -14.71
C GLY A 44 -10.67 -15.59 -15.81
N VAL A 45 -10.96 -16.39 -16.83
CA VAL A 45 -11.76 -15.99 -18.00
C VAL A 45 -13.17 -15.53 -17.62
N GLU A 46 -13.70 -16.04 -16.53
CA GLU A 46 -15.03 -15.73 -16.00
C GLU A 46 -15.18 -14.22 -15.71
N LEU A 47 -14.12 -13.55 -15.26
CA LEU A 47 -14.12 -12.09 -15.07
C LEU A 47 -14.30 -11.35 -16.40
N ILE A 48 -13.62 -11.80 -17.45
CA ILE A 48 -13.70 -11.21 -18.79
C ILE A 48 -15.13 -11.29 -19.31
N ASP A 49 -15.72 -12.48 -19.24
CA ASP A 49 -17.08 -12.74 -19.72
C ASP A 49 -18.11 -11.96 -18.90
N TYR A 50 -17.94 -11.91 -17.58
CA TYR A 50 -18.81 -11.13 -16.70
C TYR A 50 -18.79 -9.64 -17.06
N CYS A 51 -17.58 -9.04 -17.19
CA CYS A 51 -17.45 -7.62 -17.53
C CYS A 51 -18.09 -7.29 -18.88
N LYS A 52 -17.86 -8.11 -19.92
CA LYS A 52 -18.44 -7.92 -21.25
C LYS A 52 -19.97 -7.99 -21.26
N ASN A 53 -20.54 -8.89 -20.46
CA ASN A 53 -21.98 -9.14 -20.45
C ASN A 53 -22.74 -8.16 -19.53
N THR A 54 -22.07 -7.65 -18.49
CA THR A 54 -22.71 -6.82 -17.46
C THR A 54 -22.52 -5.33 -17.73
N TYR A 55 -21.35 -4.92 -18.23
CA TYR A 55 -20.99 -3.53 -18.41
C TYR A 55 -20.83 -3.19 -19.89
N ILE A 56 -21.91 -2.78 -20.51
CA ILE A 56 -21.97 -2.45 -21.94
C ILE A 56 -21.32 -1.07 -22.21
N GLU A 57 -21.48 -0.14 -21.28
CA GLU A 57 -20.93 1.21 -21.41
C GLU A 57 -19.52 1.30 -20.83
N ASP A 58 -18.68 2.12 -21.49
CA ASP A 58 -17.34 2.45 -20.98
C ASP A 58 -17.43 3.07 -19.58
N MET A 59 -16.42 2.84 -18.74
CA MET A 59 -16.25 3.59 -17.49
C MET A 59 -15.90 5.04 -17.76
N VAL A 60 -16.40 5.93 -16.92
CA VAL A 60 -15.98 7.33 -16.88
C VAL A 60 -14.95 7.56 -15.76
N ASN A 61 -14.18 8.66 -15.87
CA ASN A 61 -13.21 9.01 -14.83
C ASN A 61 -13.84 9.05 -13.44
N ASN A 62 -13.13 8.52 -12.45
CA ASN A 62 -13.53 8.42 -11.05
C ASN A 62 -14.69 7.43 -10.77
N GLU A 63 -15.17 6.70 -11.78
CA GLU A 63 -16.20 5.67 -11.60
C GLU A 63 -15.62 4.43 -10.91
N VAL A 64 -16.45 3.85 -10.02
CA VAL A 64 -16.17 2.58 -9.33
C VAL A 64 -17.21 1.56 -9.73
N ARG A 65 -16.76 0.39 -10.20
CA ARG A 65 -17.58 -0.80 -10.44
C ARG A 65 -17.06 -1.98 -9.62
N ILE A 66 -17.93 -2.85 -9.16
CA ILE A 66 -17.55 -3.99 -8.32
C ILE A 66 -18.02 -5.27 -8.98
N THR A 67 -17.10 -6.24 -9.09
CA THR A 67 -17.39 -7.57 -9.62
C THR A 67 -17.03 -8.64 -8.60
N PRO A 68 -17.61 -9.84 -8.70
CA PRO A 68 -17.03 -11.00 -8.06
C PRO A 68 -15.58 -11.23 -8.52
N GLY A 69 -14.75 -11.80 -7.64
CA GLY A 69 -13.36 -12.13 -7.97
C GLY A 69 -13.16 -13.50 -8.63
N PHE A 70 -14.22 -14.28 -8.73
CA PHE A 70 -14.19 -15.63 -9.29
C PHE A 70 -13.14 -16.51 -8.59
N LYS A 71 -12.02 -16.84 -9.25
CA LYS A 71 -10.95 -17.66 -8.65
C LYS A 71 -10.19 -16.97 -7.51
N LEU A 72 -10.33 -15.66 -7.34
CA LEU A 72 -9.70 -14.92 -6.24
C LEU A 72 -10.42 -15.05 -4.89
N ASN A 73 -11.65 -15.58 -4.86
CA ASN A 73 -12.45 -15.73 -3.63
C ASN A 73 -12.67 -14.43 -2.82
N MET A 74 -12.62 -13.28 -3.49
CA MET A 74 -12.90 -11.96 -2.92
C MET A 74 -13.50 -11.07 -4.01
N ASP A 75 -14.07 -9.92 -3.65
CA ASP A 75 -14.57 -8.98 -4.66
C ASP A 75 -13.43 -8.19 -5.31
N ILE A 76 -13.66 -7.71 -6.54
CA ILE A 76 -12.74 -6.81 -7.23
C ILE A 76 -13.41 -5.43 -7.35
N ILE A 77 -12.76 -4.40 -6.82
CA ILE A 77 -13.19 -3.01 -6.95
C ILE A 77 -12.42 -2.38 -8.11
N HIS A 78 -13.08 -2.21 -9.23
CA HIS A 78 -12.53 -1.55 -10.41
C HIS A 78 -12.69 -0.04 -10.26
N ILE A 79 -11.62 0.71 -10.40
CA ILE A 79 -11.61 2.19 -10.38
C ILE A 79 -10.89 2.71 -11.62
N LEU A 80 -11.52 3.60 -12.37
CA LEU A 80 -10.89 4.33 -13.46
C LEU A 80 -10.42 5.70 -12.96
N ALA A 81 -9.11 5.86 -12.77
CA ALA A 81 -8.54 7.16 -12.48
C ALA A 81 -8.40 8.00 -13.77
N PRO A 82 -8.49 9.33 -13.71
CA PRO A 82 -8.12 10.20 -14.80
C PRO A 82 -6.62 10.09 -15.13
N LYS A 83 -6.21 10.59 -16.29
CA LYS A 83 -4.79 10.66 -16.65
C LYS A 83 -4.24 12.02 -16.27
N ALA A 84 -3.10 12.06 -15.59
CA ALA A 84 -2.51 13.29 -15.07
C ALA A 84 -2.30 14.37 -16.15
N PHE A 85 -1.93 13.96 -17.36
CA PHE A 85 -1.65 14.86 -18.48
C PHE A 85 -2.89 15.33 -19.26
N GLU A 86 -4.09 14.85 -18.91
CA GLU A 86 -5.38 15.27 -19.48
C GLU A 86 -6.13 16.22 -18.54
N GLU A 87 -5.64 16.43 -17.30
CA GLU A 87 -6.35 17.20 -16.26
C GLU A 87 -5.63 18.52 -15.94
N GLU A 88 -6.39 19.57 -15.70
CA GLU A 88 -5.87 20.86 -15.25
C GLU A 88 -5.35 20.79 -13.79
N ASN A 89 -6.08 20.07 -12.93
CA ASN A 89 -5.76 19.86 -11.53
C ASN A 89 -5.66 18.35 -11.24
N PRO A 90 -4.59 17.67 -11.72
CA PRO A 90 -4.54 16.22 -11.74
C PRO A 90 -4.60 15.57 -10.35
N ILE A 91 -3.99 16.20 -9.33
CA ILE A 91 -4.01 15.64 -7.97
C ILE A 91 -5.42 15.65 -7.39
N ASP A 92 -6.15 16.74 -7.55
CA ASP A 92 -7.53 16.85 -7.05
C ASP A 92 -8.46 15.84 -7.74
N GLU A 93 -8.28 15.64 -9.04
CA GLU A 93 -9.03 14.63 -9.79
C GLU A 93 -8.70 13.21 -9.34
N LEU A 94 -7.43 12.89 -9.14
CA LEU A 94 -7.04 11.59 -8.57
C LEU A 94 -7.64 11.38 -7.17
N MET A 95 -7.67 12.43 -6.33
CA MET A 95 -8.23 12.33 -4.99
C MET A 95 -9.74 12.07 -5.00
N LYS A 96 -10.48 12.48 -6.05
CA LYS A 96 -11.88 12.06 -6.26
C LYS A 96 -11.98 10.54 -6.47
N SER A 97 -11.06 9.95 -7.26
CA SER A 97 -11.01 8.49 -7.43
C SER A 97 -10.85 7.77 -6.09
N TYR A 98 -9.90 8.20 -5.27
CA TYR A 98 -9.70 7.61 -3.94
C TYR A 98 -10.92 7.80 -3.03
N LYS A 99 -11.57 8.96 -3.01
CA LYS A 99 -12.79 9.18 -2.23
C LYS A 99 -13.92 8.25 -2.65
N ASN A 100 -14.17 8.11 -3.97
CA ASN A 100 -15.18 7.21 -4.50
C ASN A 100 -14.88 5.73 -4.19
N LEU A 101 -13.60 5.35 -4.22
CA LEU A 101 -13.15 4.04 -3.77
C LEU A 101 -13.52 3.81 -2.30
N LEU A 102 -13.15 4.74 -1.41
CA LEU A 102 -13.41 4.63 0.03
C LEU A 102 -14.91 4.59 0.35
N ASP A 103 -15.71 5.39 -0.34
CA ASP A 103 -17.17 5.35 -0.23
C ASP A 103 -17.75 3.99 -0.66
N SER A 104 -17.15 3.36 -1.69
CA SER A 104 -17.58 2.04 -2.14
C SER A 104 -17.23 0.94 -1.13
N ILE A 105 -16.07 1.05 -0.47
CA ILE A 105 -15.64 0.16 0.61
C ILE A 105 -16.65 0.20 1.77
N LEU A 106 -17.04 1.40 2.20
CA LEU A 106 -18.03 1.56 3.27
C LEU A 106 -19.41 1.02 2.89
N ARG A 107 -19.90 1.35 1.69
CA ARG A 107 -21.22 0.88 1.21
C ARG A 107 -21.31 -0.64 1.13
N LYS A 108 -20.21 -1.31 0.82
CA LYS A 108 -20.12 -2.78 0.76
C LYS A 108 -19.85 -3.44 2.11
N GLY A 109 -19.39 -2.66 3.09
CA GLY A 109 -19.06 -3.17 4.42
C GLY A 109 -17.76 -3.98 4.48
N TYR A 110 -16.86 -3.80 3.51
CA TYR A 110 -15.55 -4.46 3.50
C TYR A 110 -14.72 -4.03 4.70
N LYS A 111 -14.00 -4.96 5.29
CA LYS A 111 -13.14 -4.75 6.47
C LYS A 111 -11.66 -4.78 6.15
N LYS A 112 -11.26 -5.56 5.14
CA LYS A 112 -9.88 -5.72 4.71
C LYS A 112 -9.78 -5.55 3.21
N VAL A 113 -9.10 -4.50 2.76
CA VAL A 113 -9.01 -4.16 1.34
C VAL A 113 -7.56 -3.94 0.92
N LEU A 114 -7.15 -4.65 -0.13
CA LEU A 114 -5.86 -4.43 -0.77
C LEU A 114 -5.99 -3.34 -1.83
N VAL A 115 -5.20 -2.27 -1.68
CA VAL A 115 -5.22 -1.08 -2.54
C VAL A 115 -3.87 -0.89 -3.19
N CYS A 116 -3.82 -0.67 -4.50
CA CYS A 116 -2.60 -0.26 -5.21
C CYS A 116 -2.47 1.26 -5.29
N SER A 117 -1.28 1.75 -5.68
CA SER A 117 -1.09 3.16 -6.03
C SER A 117 -1.77 3.49 -7.35
N ILE A 118 -3.05 3.88 -7.27
CA ILE A 118 -3.91 4.17 -8.42
C ILE A 118 -3.31 5.34 -9.22
N GLY A 119 -3.26 5.20 -10.54
CA GLY A 119 -2.84 6.28 -11.45
C GLY A 119 -1.31 6.42 -11.63
N THR A 120 -0.47 5.80 -10.81
CA THR A 120 1.00 5.95 -10.88
C THR A 120 1.69 5.13 -11.97
N GLY A 121 0.93 4.34 -12.72
CA GLY A 121 1.41 3.65 -13.92
C GLY A 121 1.23 4.51 -15.19
N ILE A 122 0.53 3.95 -16.16
CA ILE A 122 0.32 4.59 -17.49
C ILE A 122 -0.49 5.90 -17.44
N HIS A 123 -1.19 6.19 -16.34
CA HIS A 123 -1.93 7.45 -16.14
C HIS A 123 -1.03 8.62 -15.73
N GLY A 124 0.27 8.39 -15.44
CA GLY A 124 1.32 9.40 -15.41
C GLY A 124 1.47 10.18 -14.12
N TYR A 125 0.80 9.80 -13.01
CA TYR A 125 1.05 10.41 -11.71
C TYR A 125 2.39 9.94 -11.15
N LYS A 126 3.19 10.87 -10.63
CA LYS A 126 4.43 10.53 -9.93
C LYS A 126 4.14 10.18 -8.48
N HIS A 127 4.80 9.15 -7.97
CA HIS A 127 4.62 8.71 -6.59
C HIS A 127 4.87 9.86 -5.59
N GLU A 128 5.91 10.66 -5.83
CA GLU A 128 6.32 11.78 -4.97
C GLU A 128 5.27 12.87 -4.88
N ASP A 129 4.55 13.14 -5.97
CA ASP A 129 3.55 14.21 -6.03
C ASP A 129 2.23 13.82 -5.32
N VAL A 130 1.92 12.51 -5.29
CA VAL A 130 0.64 12.02 -4.80
C VAL A 130 0.71 11.33 -3.43
N ALA A 131 1.92 11.04 -2.93
CA ALA A 131 2.08 10.26 -1.70
C ALA A 131 1.44 10.94 -0.49
N ASN A 132 1.72 12.23 -0.29
CA ASN A 132 1.19 12.96 0.87
C ASN A 132 -0.35 12.99 0.89
N PRO A 133 -1.07 13.46 -0.14
CA PRO A 133 -2.53 13.49 -0.11
C PRO A 133 -3.16 12.10 -0.02
N ILE A 134 -2.58 11.07 -0.66
CA ILE A 134 -3.08 9.70 -0.57
C ILE A 134 -2.95 9.19 0.87
N ILE A 135 -1.76 9.29 1.48
CA ILE A 135 -1.53 8.78 2.83
C ILE A 135 -2.38 9.53 3.86
N GLN A 136 -2.51 10.85 3.75
CA GLN A 136 -3.41 11.61 4.62
C GLN A 136 -4.84 11.10 4.53
N LEU A 137 -5.36 10.92 3.31
CA LEU A 137 -6.73 10.46 3.10
C LEU A 137 -6.95 9.05 3.64
N LEU A 138 -6.10 8.07 3.27
CA LEU A 138 -6.23 6.68 3.69
C LEU A 138 -6.05 6.52 5.21
N ASN A 139 -5.07 7.19 5.79
CA ASN A 139 -4.81 7.14 7.23
C ASN A 139 -5.98 7.74 8.04
N ASN A 140 -6.49 8.89 7.63
CA ASN A 140 -7.65 9.51 8.27
C ASN A 140 -8.91 8.64 8.13
N PHE A 141 -9.12 8.05 6.95
CA PHE A 141 -10.23 7.13 6.73
C PHE A 141 -10.17 5.91 7.68
N CYS A 142 -9.02 5.27 7.81
CA CYS A 142 -8.83 4.13 8.72
C CYS A 142 -9.01 4.54 10.20
N LYS A 143 -8.57 5.74 10.59
CA LYS A 143 -8.72 6.23 11.99
C LYS A 143 -10.18 6.37 12.42
N ILE A 144 -11.08 6.72 11.50
CA ILE A 144 -12.50 6.98 11.80
C ILE A 144 -13.42 5.81 11.45
N ASN A 145 -12.94 4.85 10.63
CA ASN A 145 -13.70 3.69 10.21
C ASN A 145 -13.00 2.40 10.65
N ASP A 146 -13.77 1.36 10.94
CA ASP A 146 -13.27 0.04 11.29
C ASP A 146 -12.93 -0.76 10.02
N VAL A 147 -11.94 -0.28 9.27
CA VAL A 147 -11.46 -0.84 8.00
C VAL A 147 -9.93 -0.90 7.99
N GLU A 148 -9.38 -2.02 7.62
CA GLU A 148 -7.96 -2.21 7.36
C GLU A 148 -7.67 -2.02 5.87
N ILE A 149 -6.83 -1.05 5.53
CA ILE A 149 -6.33 -0.85 4.16
C ILE A 149 -4.89 -1.31 4.07
N TYR A 150 -4.63 -2.22 3.14
CA TYR A 150 -3.30 -2.70 2.79
C TYR A 150 -2.87 -2.01 1.49
N PHE A 151 -2.10 -0.93 1.61
CA PHE A 151 -1.63 -0.14 0.48
C PHE A 151 -0.34 -0.74 -0.06
N ASN A 152 -0.40 -1.37 -1.24
CA ASN A 152 0.68 -2.16 -1.79
C ASN A 152 1.41 -1.47 -2.93
N ASN A 153 2.73 -1.52 -2.87
CA ASN A 153 3.63 -1.13 -3.95
C ASN A 153 4.50 -2.32 -4.36
N LEU A 154 4.76 -2.48 -5.66
CA LEU A 154 5.52 -3.62 -6.17
C LEU A 154 6.95 -3.65 -5.63
N TYR A 155 7.60 -2.48 -5.54
CA TYR A 155 8.99 -2.36 -5.12
C TYR A 155 9.12 -1.57 -3.82
N PRO A 156 10.11 -1.90 -2.96
CA PRO A 156 10.39 -1.16 -1.72
C PRO A 156 10.61 0.33 -1.94
N LEU A 157 11.32 0.72 -3.01
CA LEU A 157 11.58 2.12 -3.35
C LEU A 157 10.30 2.95 -3.49
N TYR A 158 9.25 2.39 -4.11
CA TYR A 158 7.96 3.08 -4.20
C TYR A 158 7.22 3.10 -2.88
N LYS A 159 7.31 2.01 -2.08
CA LYS A 159 6.76 2.01 -0.72
C LYS A 159 7.38 3.12 0.13
N ASP A 160 8.68 3.37 0.00
CA ASP A 160 9.41 4.35 0.80
C ASP A 160 8.86 5.77 0.65
N VAL A 161 8.44 6.14 -0.55
CA VAL A 161 7.82 7.45 -0.80
C VAL A 161 6.58 7.63 0.08
N TYR A 162 5.72 6.63 0.14
CA TYR A 162 4.51 6.64 0.99
C TYR A 162 4.82 6.44 2.48
N LEU A 163 5.80 5.61 2.79
CA LEU A 163 6.22 5.35 4.16
C LEU A 163 6.78 6.61 4.81
N LYS A 164 7.57 7.40 4.09
CA LYS A 164 8.07 8.69 4.56
C LYS A 164 6.92 9.61 4.95
N GLU A 165 5.90 9.73 4.11
CA GLU A 165 4.72 10.54 4.42
C GLU A 165 3.92 9.98 5.60
N TYR A 166 3.78 8.66 5.69
CA TYR A 166 3.12 8.01 6.84
C TYR A 166 3.84 8.30 8.16
N LEU A 167 5.18 8.23 8.17
CA LEU A 167 5.98 8.55 9.34
C LEU A 167 5.87 10.03 9.71
N ASN A 168 5.95 10.94 8.75
CA ASN A 168 5.81 12.38 8.97
C ASN A 168 4.45 12.75 9.58
N ILE A 169 3.37 12.07 9.18
CA ILE A 169 2.00 12.34 9.67
C ILE A 169 1.76 11.77 11.07
N ASN A 170 2.32 10.60 11.37
CA ASN A 170 1.97 9.86 12.59
C ASN A 170 3.08 9.93 13.67
N PHE A 171 4.32 10.22 13.29
CA PHE A 171 5.50 10.10 14.17
C PHE A 171 6.45 11.28 14.00
N ILE A 172 6.04 12.46 14.47
CA ILE A 172 6.82 13.72 14.34
C ILE A 172 8.22 13.60 14.95
N ASN A 173 8.41 12.75 15.96
CA ASN A 173 9.66 12.57 16.69
C ASN A 173 10.00 11.08 16.87
N LEU A 174 9.89 10.25 15.83
CA LEU A 174 10.12 8.79 15.92
C LEU A 174 11.46 8.45 16.58
N LYS A 175 12.55 9.15 16.21
CA LYS A 175 13.87 8.97 16.82
C LYS A 175 13.86 9.25 18.32
N ASP A 176 13.26 10.37 18.72
CA ASP A 176 13.19 10.76 20.13
C ASP A 176 12.31 9.80 20.93
N ASP A 177 11.21 9.32 20.36
CA ASP A 177 10.33 8.37 21.01
C ASP A 177 11.04 7.02 21.21
N LEU A 178 11.67 6.47 20.18
CA LEU A 178 12.44 5.24 20.27
C LEU A 178 13.64 5.38 21.21
N SER A 179 14.30 6.56 21.27
CA SER A 179 15.44 6.78 22.16
C SER A 179 15.13 6.66 23.65
N LYS A 180 13.87 6.83 24.04
CA LYS A 180 13.40 6.72 25.45
C LYS A 180 13.09 5.28 25.87
N LEU A 181 12.96 4.36 24.91
CA LEU A 181 12.57 2.98 25.12
C LEU A 181 13.79 2.07 25.33
N ASN A 182 13.60 0.96 26.00
CA ASN A 182 14.54 -0.17 25.95
C ASN A 182 14.28 -1.02 24.70
N VAL A 183 15.12 -2.05 24.46
CA VAL A 183 15.06 -2.86 23.24
C VAL A 183 13.73 -3.59 23.06
N ASP A 184 13.18 -4.17 24.14
CA ASP A 184 11.90 -4.88 24.10
C ASP A 184 10.72 -3.93 23.87
N GLU A 185 10.76 -2.75 24.48
CA GLU A 185 9.79 -1.69 24.29
C GLU A 185 9.84 -1.13 22.86
N MET A 186 11.03 -1.00 22.25
CA MET A 186 11.19 -0.60 20.84
C MET A 186 10.49 -1.59 19.91
N MET A 187 10.67 -2.89 20.15
CA MET A 187 10.01 -3.94 19.36
C MET A 187 8.48 -3.86 19.45
N ASN A 188 7.97 -3.68 20.65
CA ASN A 188 6.52 -3.52 20.86
C ASN A 188 6.02 -2.24 20.21
N TYR A 189 6.73 -1.13 20.35
CA TYR A 189 6.40 0.15 19.70
C TYR A 189 6.30 0.00 18.18
N LEU A 190 7.31 -0.62 17.55
CA LEU A 190 7.31 -0.84 16.10
C LEU A 190 6.13 -1.74 15.65
N ARG A 191 5.82 -2.78 16.44
CA ARG A 191 4.69 -3.68 16.16
C ARG A 191 3.35 -2.97 16.31
N ASP A 192 3.15 -2.25 17.39
CA ASP A 192 1.89 -1.55 17.69
C ASP A 192 1.59 -0.44 16.68
N ASN A 193 2.62 0.10 16.07
CA ASN A 193 2.51 1.15 15.06
C ASN A 193 2.62 0.63 13.60
N ASN A 194 2.57 -0.69 13.39
CA ASN A 194 2.63 -1.33 12.07
C ASN A 194 3.89 -1.00 11.25
N LEU A 195 5.01 -0.76 11.92
CA LEU A 195 6.30 -0.47 11.30
C LEU A 195 7.13 -1.72 11.05
N ILE A 196 6.66 -2.90 11.48
CA ILE A 196 7.32 -4.19 11.27
C ILE A 196 6.50 -5.07 10.32
N GLU A 197 7.17 -6.01 9.71
CA GLU A 197 6.59 -6.90 8.70
C GLU A 197 6.67 -8.38 9.13
N ASN A 198 5.76 -9.20 8.61
CA ASN A 198 5.84 -10.65 8.73
C ASN A 198 6.94 -11.21 7.81
N ASP A 199 7.46 -12.40 8.15
CA ASP A 199 8.47 -13.11 7.36
C ASP A 199 9.78 -12.34 7.13
N ILE A 200 10.19 -11.54 8.12
CA ILE A 200 11.34 -10.65 8.05
C ILE A 200 12.65 -11.37 7.62
N LYS A 201 12.85 -12.61 8.06
CA LYS A 201 14.07 -13.37 7.72
C LYS A 201 14.23 -13.59 6.22
N LEU A 202 13.14 -13.92 5.53
CA LEU A 202 13.16 -14.14 4.09
C LEU A 202 13.34 -12.80 3.35
N LYS A 203 12.62 -11.76 3.76
CA LYS A 203 12.73 -10.42 3.18
C LYS A 203 14.12 -9.83 3.39
N TYR A 204 14.67 -9.92 4.60
CA TYR A 204 16.03 -9.46 4.90
C TYR A 204 17.06 -10.17 4.03
N LYS A 205 17.01 -11.51 3.94
CA LYS A 205 17.91 -12.29 3.09
C LYS A 205 17.87 -11.87 1.63
N ASN A 206 16.68 -11.56 1.11
CA ASN A 206 16.49 -11.23 -0.31
C ASN A 206 16.93 -9.80 -0.66
N PHE A 207 16.85 -8.86 0.27
CA PHE A 207 17.00 -7.43 -0.04
C PHE A 207 18.13 -6.72 0.71
N CYS A 208 18.46 -7.11 1.94
CA CYS A 208 19.33 -6.31 2.81
C CYS A 208 20.69 -6.95 3.10
N LYS A 209 20.78 -8.29 3.14
CA LYS A 209 21.91 -9.04 3.73
C LYS A 209 23.30 -8.66 3.20
N ASP A 210 23.40 -8.34 1.92
CA ASP A 210 24.67 -8.11 1.22
C ASP A 210 24.87 -6.63 0.83
N LYS A 211 24.08 -5.70 1.43
CA LYS A 211 24.16 -4.28 1.18
C LYS A 211 24.78 -3.53 2.36
N GLU A 212 25.54 -2.48 2.08
CA GLU A 212 25.96 -1.53 3.10
C GLU A 212 24.75 -0.71 3.61
N LEU A 213 24.80 -0.27 4.87
CA LEU A 213 23.69 0.47 5.50
C LEU A 213 23.31 1.74 4.73
N GLU A 214 24.29 2.42 4.15
CA GLU A 214 24.12 3.66 3.39
C GLU A 214 23.37 3.45 2.08
N ASP A 215 23.47 2.25 1.50
CA ASP A 215 22.82 1.87 0.25
C ASP A 215 21.38 1.36 0.45
N LEU A 216 20.93 1.23 1.71
CA LEU A 216 19.61 0.75 2.04
C LEU A 216 18.57 1.87 1.96
N CYS A 217 17.42 1.57 1.36
CA CYS A 217 16.26 2.43 1.41
C CYS A 217 15.57 2.40 2.79
N LEU A 218 14.64 3.31 3.06
CA LEU A 218 14.00 3.44 4.38
C LEU A 218 13.30 2.15 4.83
N SER A 219 12.54 1.49 3.95
CA SER A 219 11.88 0.22 4.25
C SER A 219 12.88 -0.89 4.56
N GLU A 220 14.02 -0.94 3.86
CA GLU A 220 15.07 -1.90 4.11
C GLU A 220 15.77 -1.64 5.45
N LYS A 221 15.98 -0.37 5.82
CA LYS A 221 16.53 0.02 7.14
C LYS A 221 15.59 -0.39 8.28
N LEU A 222 14.27 -0.17 8.15
CA LEU A 222 13.29 -0.67 9.12
C LEU A 222 13.29 -2.20 9.21
N MET A 223 13.45 -2.89 8.09
CA MET A 223 13.58 -4.34 8.04
C MET A 223 14.86 -4.81 8.74
N CYS A 224 15.97 -4.11 8.55
CA CYS A 224 17.23 -4.38 9.28
C CYS A 224 17.08 -4.17 10.78
N LEU A 225 16.42 -3.07 11.19
CA LEU A 225 16.14 -2.80 12.60
C LEU A 225 15.31 -3.92 13.22
N GLN A 226 14.22 -4.31 12.60
CA GLN A 226 13.38 -5.41 13.05
C GLN A 226 14.15 -6.73 13.14
N TYR A 227 14.87 -7.11 12.07
CA TYR A 227 15.65 -8.33 12.02
C TYR A 227 16.73 -8.35 13.12
N THR A 228 17.38 -7.23 13.37
CA THR A 228 18.41 -7.06 14.40
C THR A 228 17.81 -7.25 15.80
N LEU A 229 16.68 -6.62 16.08
CA LEU A 229 15.98 -6.74 17.36
C LEU A 229 15.48 -8.18 17.64
N GLU A 230 15.04 -8.90 16.61
CA GLU A 230 14.50 -10.26 16.77
C GLU A 230 15.58 -11.35 16.89
N ASN A 231 16.77 -11.14 16.34
CA ASN A 231 17.75 -12.23 16.16
C ASN A 231 19.07 -12.03 16.87
N PHE A 232 19.37 -10.84 17.39
CA PHE A 232 20.66 -10.53 18.02
C PHE A 232 20.48 -9.85 19.39
N LYS A 233 21.46 -10.11 20.27
CA LYS A 233 21.64 -9.28 21.47
C LYS A 233 22.42 -8.04 21.07
N VAL A 234 21.73 -6.93 20.95
CA VAL A 234 22.31 -5.64 20.52
C VAL A 234 22.21 -4.61 21.63
N THR A 235 23.15 -3.67 21.63
CA THR A 235 23.08 -2.54 22.54
C THR A 235 22.17 -1.45 21.98
N LYS A 236 21.67 -0.60 22.87
CA LYS A 236 20.84 0.54 22.47
C LYS A 236 21.58 1.47 21.50
N GLU A 237 22.87 1.68 21.70
CA GLU A 237 23.72 2.49 20.84
C GLU A 237 23.76 1.97 19.40
N GLN A 238 23.90 0.66 19.22
CA GLN A 238 23.88 0.03 17.90
C GLN A 238 22.53 0.21 17.18
N ILE A 239 21.44 0.12 17.93
CA ILE A 239 20.10 0.36 17.39
C ILE A 239 19.94 1.83 16.99
N MET A 240 20.41 2.76 17.83
CA MET A 240 20.28 4.20 17.55
C MET A 240 21.06 4.62 16.30
N ILE A 241 22.21 4.04 16.00
CA ILE A 241 22.95 4.27 14.75
C ILE A 241 22.06 3.92 13.53
N LEU A 242 21.35 2.79 13.58
CA LEU A 242 20.46 2.38 12.50
C LEU A 242 19.27 3.34 12.37
N ILE A 243 18.65 3.74 13.48
CA ILE A 243 17.55 4.71 13.49
C ILE A 243 18.02 6.08 12.93
N GLU A 244 19.20 6.56 13.32
CA GLU A 244 19.78 7.82 12.80
C GLU A 244 19.99 7.78 11.29
N SER A 245 20.38 6.61 10.76
CA SER A 245 20.57 6.42 9.31
C SER A 245 19.25 6.49 8.50
N MET A 246 18.10 6.39 9.17
CA MET A 246 16.79 6.45 8.49
C MET A 246 16.42 7.87 8.08
N GLY A 247 16.93 8.90 8.75
CA GLY A 247 16.67 10.30 8.41
C GLY A 247 15.22 10.75 8.70
N VAL A 248 14.57 10.16 9.70
CA VAL A 248 13.18 10.40 10.10
C VAL A 248 13.11 10.88 11.55
#